data_a55a0e235b06fa65595a07685ae74e39
#
_entry.id   a55a0e235b06fa65595a07685ae74e39
#
_cell.length_a   1.000
_cell.length_b   1.000
_cell.length_c   1.000
_cell.angle_alpha   90.00
_cell.angle_beta   90.00
_cell.angle_gamma   90.00
#
_symmetry.space_group_name_H-M   'P 1'
#
loop_
_entity.id
_entity.type
_entity.pdbx_description
1 polymer ?
#
loop_
_entity_poly.entity_id
_entity_poly.type
_entity_poly.pdbx_seq_one_letter_code
_entity_poly.pdbx_strand_id
1 'polypeptide(L)'
;MIRIVTDSTSMLPTTLRDRYVVDVVPMTITIDDVEYHEGHDLTTADFYDRLATGATVTTAAPSPGAFLDAYRRAAASGAREVLSIHTGSNFSAVVSAATVAAALAQTPVTIVDTELVSFPVTLCIWAAGEAIARGDAVGDAAASARFVASSTGSVFVVGVPELARRGGRFVGVTGPLAATSIIELDANGMRQIDRVDDVEAALDSMVRHTIALARERPLRIGVGDARRQNMGDELASRLQGVPGIAEVVRYDVGPSVGAHTGAGSVGVVYAPAAV
;
A
#
# COMPACT_ATOMS: atom_id res chain seq x y z
N MET A 1 20.12 -9.97 14.01
CA MET A 1 18.66 -9.81 13.85
C MET A 1 18.43 -8.63 12.91
N ILE A 2 17.62 -8.81 11.90
CA ILE A 2 17.17 -7.76 10.96
C ILE A 2 15.81 -7.27 11.43
N ARG A 3 15.57 -5.95 11.40
CA ARG A 3 14.25 -5.34 11.66
C ARG A 3 13.75 -4.68 10.40
N ILE A 4 12.44 -4.75 10.17
CA ILE A 4 11.79 -4.06 9.06
C ILE A 4 11.21 -2.74 9.55
N VAL A 5 11.42 -1.68 8.77
CA VAL A 5 10.78 -0.36 8.95
C VAL A 5 10.01 -0.03 7.68
N THR A 6 8.82 0.53 7.81
CA THR A 6 7.99 1.01 6.69
C THR A 6 7.29 2.31 7.05
N ASP A 7 6.55 2.89 6.13
CA ASP A 7 5.63 4.01 6.37
C ASP A 7 4.17 3.53 6.40
N SER A 8 3.27 4.36 6.94
CA SER A 8 1.87 3.98 7.12
C SER A 8 1.08 3.84 5.83
N THR A 9 1.57 4.39 4.70
CA THR A 9 0.94 4.21 3.38
C THR A 9 0.90 2.74 2.95
N SER A 10 1.75 1.88 3.54
CA SER A 10 1.76 0.43 3.29
C SER A 10 0.46 -0.28 3.63
N MET A 11 -0.41 0.31 4.46
CA MET A 11 -1.65 -0.32 4.95
C MET A 11 -1.40 -1.69 5.61
N LEU A 12 -0.28 -1.81 6.34
CA LEU A 12 0.18 -3.06 6.91
C LEU A 12 -0.77 -3.58 8.00
N PRO A 13 -1.42 -4.75 7.80
CA PRO A 13 -2.27 -5.35 8.81
C PRO A 13 -1.51 -5.68 10.10
N THR A 14 -2.17 -5.51 11.25
CA THR A 14 -1.57 -5.79 12.57
C THR A 14 -1.00 -7.21 12.66
N THR A 15 -1.67 -8.19 12.06
CA THR A 15 -1.21 -9.59 12.04
C THR A 15 0.15 -9.76 11.36
N LEU A 16 0.41 -9.07 10.26
CA LEU A 16 1.71 -9.09 9.56
C LEU A 16 2.73 -8.22 10.28
N ARG A 17 2.30 -7.05 10.78
CA ARG A 17 3.15 -6.16 11.59
C ARG A 17 3.75 -6.90 12.78
N ASP A 18 2.92 -7.62 13.53
CA ASP A 18 3.34 -8.36 14.73
C ASP A 18 4.17 -9.59 14.35
N ARG A 19 3.77 -10.32 13.31
CA ARG A 19 4.48 -11.52 12.82
C ARG A 19 5.93 -11.23 12.45
N TYR A 20 6.18 -10.12 11.74
CA TYR A 20 7.51 -9.76 11.25
C TYR A 20 8.16 -8.63 12.05
N VAL A 21 7.51 -8.19 13.12
CA VAL A 21 7.98 -7.15 14.04
C VAL A 21 8.39 -5.89 13.28
N VAL A 22 7.43 -5.33 12.52
CA VAL A 22 7.65 -4.17 11.66
C VAL A 22 7.37 -2.87 12.40
N ASP A 23 8.31 -1.93 12.34
CA ASP A 23 8.12 -0.55 12.80
C ASP A 23 7.48 0.28 11.69
N VAL A 24 6.34 0.92 11.97
CA VAL A 24 5.62 1.77 11.02
C VAL A 24 5.82 3.23 11.39
N VAL A 25 6.31 4.04 10.45
CA VAL A 25 6.47 5.49 10.59
C VAL A 25 5.23 6.17 10.00
N PRO A 26 4.47 6.95 10.80
CA PRO A 26 3.21 7.52 10.34
C PRO A 26 3.41 8.66 9.33
N MET A 27 2.58 8.68 8.29
CA MET A 27 2.41 9.86 7.43
C MET A 27 1.75 10.98 8.21
N THR A 28 2.06 12.22 7.86
CA THR A 28 1.35 13.40 8.38
C THR A 28 0.14 13.70 7.49
N ILE A 29 -1.02 13.82 8.12
CA ILE A 29 -2.29 14.19 7.48
C ILE A 29 -2.74 15.51 8.09
N THR A 30 -2.87 16.55 7.27
CA THR A 30 -3.40 17.84 7.72
C THR A 30 -4.86 17.94 7.31
N ILE A 31 -5.74 18.16 8.27
CA ILE A 31 -7.19 18.36 8.06
C ILE A 31 -7.57 19.72 8.64
N ASP A 32 -8.04 20.64 7.79
CA ASP A 32 -8.43 22.01 8.18
C ASP A 32 -7.36 22.68 9.07
N ASP A 33 -6.11 22.66 8.59
CA ASP A 33 -4.92 23.22 9.24
C ASP A 33 -4.47 22.54 10.55
N VAL A 34 -5.07 21.39 10.92
CA VAL A 34 -4.66 20.58 12.08
C VAL A 34 -3.89 19.35 11.59
N GLU A 35 -2.69 19.14 12.13
CA GLU A 35 -1.84 17.99 11.80
C GLU A 35 -2.20 16.77 12.64
N TYR A 36 -2.22 15.59 11.98
CA TYR A 36 -2.44 14.27 12.54
C TYR A 36 -1.41 13.29 11.99
N HIS A 37 -1.19 12.20 12.74
CA HIS A 37 -0.33 11.09 12.36
C HIS A 37 -1.18 9.85 12.05
N GLU A 38 -1.14 9.40 10.81
CA GLU A 38 -1.95 8.28 10.33
C GLU A 38 -1.75 7.00 11.16
N GLY A 39 -2.84 6.46 11.70
CA GLY A 39 -2.85 5.25 12.51
C GLY A 39 -2.32 5.45 13.95
N HIS A 40 -2.03 6.69 14.36
CA HIS A 40 -1.63 7.03 15.72
C HIS A 40 -2.69 7.89 16.44
N ASP A 41 -2.99 9.06 15.90
CA ASP A 41 -3.95 10.02 16.45
C ASP A 41 -5.10 10.35 15.46
N LEU A 42 -5.11 9.69 14.29
CA LEU A 42 -6.16 9.75 13.29
C LEU A 42 -6.54 8.34 12.86
N THR A 43 -7.77 7.93 13.15
CA THR A 43 -8.31 6.67 12.63
C THR A 43 -8.81 6.83 11.20
N THR A 44 -8.82 5.73 10.44
CA THR A 44 -9.39 5.72 9.08
C THR A 44 -10.86 6.16 9.07
N ALA A 45 -11.64 5.78 10.09
CA ALA A 45 -13.05 6.17 10.22
C ALA A 45 -13.19 7.69 10.41
N ASP A 46 -12.48 8.28 11.39
CA ASP A 46 -12.52 9.71 11.66
C ASP A 46 -12.09 10.55 10.44
N PHE A 47 -11.08 10.08 9.72
CA PHE A 47 -10.62 10.73 8.49
C PHE A 47 -11.75 10.81 7.45
N TYR A 48 -12.40 9.68 7.13
CA TYR A 48 -13.45 9.68 6.12
C TYR A 48 -14.70 10.43 6.57
N ASP A 49 -15.03 10.45 7.86
CA ASP A 49 -16.15 11.23 8.40
C ASP A 49 -15.90 12.73 8.20
N ARG A 50 -14.68 13.21 8.45
CA ARG A 50 -14.28 14.60 8.18
C ARG A 50 -14.25 14.91 6.68
N LEU A 51 -13.72 14.01 5.87
CA LEU A 51 -13.70 14.16 4.41
C LEU A 51 -15.11 14.30 3.84
N ALA A 52 -16.08 13.54 4.39
CA ALA A 52 -17.50 13.59 3.98
C ALA A 52 -18.16 14.94 4.32
N THR A 53 -17.69 15.68 5.33
CA THR A 53 -18.16 17.03 5.67
C THR A 53 -17.49 18.14 4.84
N GLY A 54 -16.61 17.79 3.90
CA GLY A 54 -15.95 18.74 3.00
C GLY A 54 -14.65 19.33 3.56
N ALA A 55 -14.05 18.69 4.56
CA ALA A 55 -12.76 19.12 5.11
C ALA A 55 -11.67 19.18 4.04
N THR A 56 -10.80 20.17 4.15
CA THR A 56 -9.61 20.29 3.30
C THR A 56 -8.50 19.40 3.84
N VAL A 57 -8.02 18.47 3.00
CA VAL A 57 -7.02 17.49 3.41
C VAL A 57 -5.76 17.61 2.56
N THR A 58 -4.59 17.59 3.22
CA THR A 58 -3.29 17.42 2.59
C THR A 58 -2.49 16.31 3.29
N THR A 59 -1.50 15.77 2.59
CA THR A 59 -0.64 14.70 3.11
C THR A 59 0.82 15.07 2.95
N ALA A 60 1.65 14.73 3.93
CA ALA A 60 3.09 14.92 3.88
C ALA A 60 3.84 13.67 4.31
N ALA A 61 5.03 13.47 3.71
CA ALA A 61 5.94 12.43 4.13
C ALA A 61 6.43 12.69 5.57
N PRO A 62 6.73 11.62 6.34
CA PRO A 62 7.38 11.75 7.64
C PRO A 62 8.71 12.48 7.51
N SER A 63 9.11 13.21 8.55
CA SER A 63 10.42 13.87 8.58
C SER A 63 11.57 12.85 8.63
N PRO A 64 12.79 13.21 8.20
CA PRO A 64 13.98 12.37 8.42
C PRO A 64 14.20 12.04 9.90
N GLY A 65 13.82 12.94 10.81
CA GLY A 65 13.87 12.70 12.26
C GLY A 65 13.00 11.55 12.72
N ALA A 66 11.77 11.45 12.19
CA ALA A 66 10.86 10.36 12.51
C ALA A 66 11.40 8.99 12.08
N PHE A 67 12.03 8.90 10.91
CA PHE A 67 12.72 7.69 10.44
C PHE A 67 13.95 7.38 11.30
N LEU A 68 14.77 8.37 11.63
CA LEU A 68 15.95 8.18 12.47
C LEU A 68 15.56 7.62 13.85
N ASP A 69 14.47 8.09 14.42
CA ASP A 69 13.94 7.57 15.67
C ASP A 69 13.42 6.14 15.55
N ALA A 70 12.81 5.78 14.43
CA ALA A 70 12.45 4.38 14.16
C ALA A 70 13.69 3.47 14.05
N TYR A 71 14.74 3.90 13.37
CA TYR A 71 16.00 3.16 13.27
C TYR A 71 16.70 3.02 14.63
N ARG A 72 16.67 4.07 15.47
CA ARG A 72 17.18 4.02 16.84
C ARG A 72 16.39 3.03 17.72
N ARG A 73 15.06 3.01 17.61
CA ARG A 73 14.22 2.01 18.31
C ARG A 73 14.55 0.59 17.87
N ALA A 74 14.70 0.37 16.56
CA ALA A 74 15.12 -0.92 16.03
C ALA A 74 16.48 -1.36 16.61
N ALA A 75 17.47 -0.46 16.62
CA ALA A 75 18.79 -0.72 17.21
C ALA A 75 18.71 -1.03 18.72
N ALA A 76 17.95 -0.25 19.48
CA ALA A 76 17.75 -0.45 20.92
C ALA A 76 17.06 -1.80 21.22
N SER A 77 16.24 -2.32 20.30
CA SER A 77 15.65 -3.67 20.39
C SER A 77 16.59 -4.80 19.92
N GLY A 78 17.86 -4.48 19.64
CA GLY A 78 18.91 -5.45 19.29
C GLY A 78 19.04 -5.73 17.79
N ALA A 79 18.49 -4.89 16.92
CA ALA A 79 18.73 -5.01 15.48
C ALA A 79 20.20 -4.74 15.16
N ARG A 80 20.78 -5.59 14.31
CA ARG A 80 22.11 -5.37 13.75
C ARG A 80 22.06 -4.70 12.38
N GLU A 81 20.92 -4.81 11.70
CA GLU A 81 20.62 -4.24 10.41
C GLU A 81 19.12 -3.89 10.34
N VAL A 82 18.80 -2.86 9.58
CA VAL A 82 17.43 -2.44 9.28
C VAL A 82 17.16 -2.59 7.79
N LEU A 83 16.05 -3.20 7.43
CA LEU A 83 15.49 -3.20 6.08
C LEU A 83 14.32 -2.23 6.05
N SER A 84 14.46 -1.12 5.33
CA SER A 84 13.50 -0.02 5.27
C SER A 84 12.80 -0.04 3.92
N ILE A 85 11.51 -0.47 3.89
CA ILE A 85 10.73 -0.72 2.66
C ILE A 85 9.62 0.30 2.59
N HIS A 86 9.55 1.08 1.52
CA HIS A 86 8.72 2.28 1.45
C HIS A 86 7.90 2.43 0.19
N THR A 87 6.83 3.23 0.35
CA THR A 87 6.08 3.81 -0.76
C THR A 87 7.03 4.48 -1.74
N GLY A 88 6.75 4.28 -3.03
CA GLY A 88 7.58 4.69 -4.13
C GLY A 88 7.88 6.19 -4.19
N SER A 89 9.11 6.51 -4.57
CA SER A 89 9.59 7.90 -4.74
C SER A 89 8.80 8.69 -5.80
N ASN A 90 8.14 7.99 -6.72
CA ASN A 90 7.23 8.56 -7.72
C ASN A 90 5.88 9.04 -7.12
N PHE A 91 5.53 8.61 -5.89
CA PHE A 91 4.29 9.00 -5.20
C PHE A 91 4.54 9.94 -4.01
N SER A 92 5.71 9.82 -3.35
CA SER A 92 5.98 10.51 -2.09
C SER A 92 7.46 10.78 -1.86
N ALA A 93 7.77 11.77 -1.03
CA ALA A 93 9.14 12.06 -0.56
C ALA A 93 9.64 11.10 0.55
N VAL A 94 8.90 10.05 0.87
CA VAL A 94 9.21 9.08 1.95
C VAL A 94 10.61 8.48 1.79
N VAL A 95 10.94 7.97 0.60
CA VAL A 95 12.25 7.37 0.32
C VAL A 95 13.38 8.38 0.54
N SER A 96 13.21 9.63 0.11
CA SER A 96 14.20 10.69 0.33
C SER A 96 14.40 10.97 1.82
N ALA A 97 13.33 11.06 2.61
CA ALA A 97 13.40 11.28 4.05
C ALA A 97 14.07 10.10 4.78
N ALA A 98 13.70 8.87 4.41
CA ALA A 98 14.30 7.63 4.94
C ALA A 98 15.80 7.54 4.60
N THR A 99 16.20 7.93 3.39
CA THR A 99 17.61 7.92 2.94
C THR A 99 18.45 8.93 3.75
N VAL A 100 17.94 10.14 4.00
CA VAL A 100 18.62 11.11 4.86
C VAL A 100 18.79 10.56 6.27
N ALA A 101 17.76 9.93 6.83
CA ALA A 101 17.82 9.30 8.15
C ALA A 101 18.82 8.13 8.19
N ALA A 102 18.86 7.31 7.14
CA ALA A 102 19.79 6.17 7.04
C ALA A 102 21.26 6.61 7.07
N ALA A 103 21.58 7.74 6.44
CA ALA A 103 22.93 8.31 6.48
C ALA A 103 23.37 8.79 7.88
N LEU A 104 22.42 9.04 8.77
CA LEU A 104 22.66 9.47 10.17
C LEU A 104 22.51 8.34 11.18
N ALA A 105 22.04 7.16 10.75
CA ALA A 105 21.82 6.02 11.61
C ALA A 105 23.15 5.33 11.97
N GLN A 106 23.29 4.86 13.21
CA GLN A 106 24.45 4.06 13.64
C GLN A 106 24.37 2.60 13.18
N THR A 107 23.14 2.10 13.00
CA THR A 107 22.88 0.75 12.51
C THR A 107 22.78 0.80 10.99
N PRO A 108 23.40 -0.13 10.23
CA PRO A 108 23.26 -0.20 8.78
C PRO A 108 21.80 -0.30 8.36
N VAL A 109 21.38 0.53 7.39
CA VAL A 109 20.03 0.57 6.86
C VAL A 109 20.08 0.30 5.36
N THR A 110 19.33 -0.70 4.93
CA THR A 110 19.10 -0.98 3.50
C THR A 110 17.74 -0.42 3.11
N ILE A 111 17.72 0.52 2.16
CA ILE A 111 16.48 1.13 1.65
C ILE A 111 15.97 0.35 0.44
N VAL A 112 14.67 0.10 0.42
CA VAL A 112 13.94 -0.40 -0.75
C VAL A 112 12.89 0.63 -1.15
N ASP A 113 13.09 1.25 -2.31
CA ASP A 113 12.07 1.98 -3.02
C ASP A 113 11.24 0.97 -3.80
N THR A 114 9.95 0.85 -3.48
CA THR A 114 9.07 -0.14 -4.13
C THR A 114 8.51 0.35 -5.45
N GLU A 115 8.54 1.67 -5.71
CA GLU A 115 7.82 2.33 -6.82
C GLU A 115 6.30 2.09 -6.78
N LEU A 116 5.79 1.58 -5.67
CA LEU A 116 4.38 1.25 -5.41
C LEU A 116 3.78 2.13 -4.31
N VAL A 117 2.47 2.05 -4.13
CA VAL A 117 1.73 2.77 -3.08
C VAL A 117 0.64 1.87 -2.49
N SER A 118 0.26 2.08 -1.23
CA SER A 118 -0.79 1.31 -0.55
C SER A 118 -0.37 -0.15 -0.27
N PHE A 119 -1.33 -1.06 -0.18
CA PHE A 119 -1.12 -2.47 0.15
C PHE A 119 -0.08 -3.23 -0.72
N PRO A 120 0.20 -2.87 -1.98
CA PRO A 120 1.36 -3.37 -2.71
C PRO A 120 2.67 -3.34 -1.92
N VAL A 121 2.91 -2.30 -1.13
CA VAL A 121 4.10 -2.20 -0.25
C VAL A 121 4.07 -3.28 0.83
N THR A 122 2.90 -3.60 1.38
CA THR A 122 2.72 -4.70 2.33
C THR A 122 3.10 -6.06 1.73
N LEU A 123 2.80 -6.32 0.47
CA LEU A 123 3.21 -7.57 -0.19
C LEU A 123 4.75 -7.67 -0.31
N CYS A 124 5.43 -6.55 -0.55
CA CYS A 124 6.90 -6.48 -0.52
C CYS A 124 7.46 -6.74 0.89
N ILE A 125 6.85 -6.14 1.92
CA ILE A 125 7.21 -6.37 3.33
C ILE A 125 7.00 -7.84 3.70
N TRP A 126 5.93 -8.45 3.26
CA TRP A 126 5.62 -9.85 3.52
C TRP A 126 6.69 -10.78 2.94
N ALA A 127 7.06 -10.60 1.67
CA ALA A 127 8.12 -11.39 1.05
C ALA A 127 9.47 -11.23 1.75
N ALA A 128 9.85 -10.00 2.10
CA ALA A 128 11.06 -9.73 2.88
C ALA A 128 11.00 -10.37 4.28
N GLY A 129 9.85 -10.30 4.94
CA GLY A 129 9.63 -10.92 6.25
C GLY A 129 9.76 -12.43 6.22
N GLU A 130 9.24 -13.08 5.17
CA GLU A 130 9.42 -14.53 4.95
C GLU A 130 10.89 -14.88 4.71
N ALA A 131 11.62 -14.10 3.90
CA ALA A 131 13.06 -14.29 3.67
C ALA A 131 13.85 -14.17 4.99
N ILE A 132 13.60 -13.13 5.78
CA ILE A 132 14.24 -12.95 7.10
C ILE A 132 13.89 -14.10 8.05
N ALA A 133 12.66 -14.59 8.04
CA ALA A 133 12.23 -15.71 8.88
C ALA A 133 12.91 -17.05 8.49
N ARG A 134 13.31 -17.22 7.22
CA ARG A 134 14.15 -18.35 6.75
C ARG A 134 15.61 -18.20 7.17
N GLY A 135 16.04 -17.03 7.63
CA GLY A 135 17.43 -16.74 8.00
C GLY A 135 18.26 -16.10 6.88
N ASP A 136 17.62 -15.63 5.82
CA ASP A 136 18.27 -14.99 4.69
C ASP A 136 18.94 -13.67 5.11
N ALA A 137 19.98 -13.26 4.40
CA ALA A 137 20.66 -11.98 4.64
C ALA A 137 19.77 -10.79 4.21
N VAL A 138 20.08 -9.59 4.75
CA VAL A 138 19.30 -8.37 4.44
C VAL A 138 19.27 -8.06 2.94
N GLY A 139 20.34 -8.36 2.21
CA GLY A 139 20.43 -8.19 0.76
C GLY A 139 19.44 -9.08 0.00
N ASP A 140 19.29 -10.35 0.42
CA ASP A 140 18.37 -11.32 -0.18
C ASP A 140 16.91 -10.98 0.16
N ALA A 141 16.65 -10.57 1.39
CA ALA A 141 15.33 -10.08 1.79
C ALA A 141 14.93 -8.81 1.01
N ALA A 142 15.86 -7.89 0.78
CA ALA A 142 15.65 -6.72 -0.06
C ALA A 142 15.42 -7.10 -1.54
N ALA A 143 16.12 -8.11 -2.05
CA ALA A 143 15.91 -8.62 -3.39
C ALA A 143 14.51 -9.25 -3.54
N SER A 144 14.06 -10.02 -2.55
CA SER A 144 12.69 -10.58 -2.51
C SER A 144 11.63 -9.49 -2.53
N ALA A 145 11.81 -8.41 -1.75
CA ALA A 145 10.90 -7.25 -1.77
C ALA A 145 10.85 -6.59 -3.16
N ARG A 146 12.01 -6.36 -3.80
CA ARG A 146 12.07 -5.75 -5.15
C ARG A 146 11.48 -6.66 -6.21
N PHE A 147 11.70 -7.98 -6.13
CA PHE A 147 11.07 -8.93 -7.05
C PHE A 147 9.53 -8.86 -6.96
N VAL A 148 8.99 -8.86 -5.75
CA VAL A 148 7.55 -8.69 -5.55
C VAL A 148 7.09 -7.33 -6.07
N ALA A 149 7.82 -6.25 -5.81
CA ALA A 149 7.49 -4.92 -6.31
C ALA A 149 7.33 -4.91 -7.84
N SER A 150 8.30 -5.48 -8.58
CA SER A 150 8.26 -5.53 -10.05
C SER A 150 7.18 -6.47 -10.62
N SER A 151 6.60 -7.33 -9.79
CA SER A 151 5.62 -8.36 -10.18
C SER A 151 4.23 -8.11 -9.62
N THR A 152 4.06 -7.04 -8.85
CA THR A 152 2.79 -6.64 -8.22
C THR A 152 1.98 -5.76 -9.15
N GLY A 153 0.68 -5.96 -9.14
CA GLY A 153 -0.26 -5.07 -9.78
C GLY A 153 -1.50 -4.85 -8.91
N SER A 154 -2.33 -3.93 -9.33
CA SER A 154 -3.62 -3.66 -8.71
C SER A 154 -4.66 -3.31 -9.76
N VAL A 155 -5.90 -3.74 -9.53
CA VAL A 155 -7.07 -3.40 -10.33
C VAL A 155 -8.12 -2.81 -9.41
N PHE A 156 -8.63 -1.63 -9.72
CA PHE A 156 -9.49 -0.89 -8.80
C PHE A 156 -10.41 0.11 -9.51
N VAL A 157 -11.44 0.53 -8.79
CA VAL A 157 -12.26 1.70 -9.12
C VAL A 157 -11.93 2.84 -8.16
N VAL A 158 -11.99 4.07 -8.67
CA VAL A 158 -11.75 5.28 -7.87
C VAL A 158 -13.07 5.82 -7.36
N GLY A 159 -13.18 6.06 -6.06
CA GLY A 159 -14.40 6.56 -5.45
C GLY A 159 -14.75 7.99 -5.88
N VAL A 160 -13.76 8.87 -5.91
CA VAL A 160 -13.92 10.29 -6.30
C VAL A 160 -12.91 10.64 -7.40
N PRO A 161 -13.27 10.48 -8.67
CA PRO A 161 -12.36 10.70 -9.82
C PRO A 161 -11.72 12.09 -9.85
N GLU A 162 -12.41 13.10 -9.35
CA GLU A 162 -11.92 14.48 -9.32
C GLU A 162 -10.74 14.65 -8.34
N LEU A 163 -10.80 14.00 -7.17
CA LEU A 163 -9.67 14.00 -6.22
C LEU A 163 -8.45 13.30 -6.81
N ALA A 164 -8.66 12.19 -7.51
CA ALA A 164 -7.60 11.45 -8.19
C ALA A 164 -6.85 12.33 -9.19
N ARG A 165 -7.56 13.12 -9.97
CA ARG A 165 -6.97 14.05 -10.94
C ARG A 165 -6.20 15.19 -10.28
N ARG A 166 -6.81 15.85 -9.27
CA ARG A 166 -6.19 16.98 -8.55
C ARG A 166 -4.90 16.58 -7.84
N GLY A 167 -4.83 15.35 -7.35
CA GLY A 167 -3.66 14.82 -6.66
C GLY A 167 -2.42 14.64 -7.54
N GLY A 168 -2.55 14.72 -8.88
CA GLY A 168 -1.43 14.60 -9.83
C GLY A 168 -0.73 13.23 -9.85
N ARG A 169 -1.29 12.24 -9.16
CA ARG A 169 -0.69 10.90 -9.03
C ARG A 169 -1.25 9.87 -10.01
N PHE A 170 -2.31 10.25 -10.76
CA PHE A 170 -2.92 9.41 -11.81
C PHE A 170 -2.33 9.74 -13.19
N VAL A 171 -1.03 9.55 -13.32
CA VAL A 171 -0.29 9.76 -14.58
C VAL A 171 -0.51 8.54 -15.48
N GLY A 172 -0.85 8.79 -16.75
CA GLY A 172 -1.06 7.72 -17.74
C GLY A 172 -2.53 7.38 -18.04
N VAL A 173 -3.48 7.77 -17.16
CA VAL A 173 -4.90 7.61 -17.46
C VAL A 173 -5.38 8.82 -18.27
N THR A 174 -5.59 8.61 -19.58
CA THR A 174 -6.10 9.64 -20.49
C THR A 174 -7.62 9.56 -20.62
N GLY A 175 -8.29 10.70 -20.65
CA GLY A 175 -9.75 10.77 -20.81
C GLY A 175 -10.54 10.93 -19.52
N PRO A 176 -11.88 10.96 -19.58
CA PRO A 176 -12.74 11.16 -18.42
C PRO A 176 -12.78 9.91 -17.54
N LEU A 177 -12.27 10.01 -16.31
CA LEU A 177 -12.48 9.01 -15.27
C LEU A 177 -13.94 9.08 -14.80
N ALA A 178 -14.61 7.94 -14.78
CA ALA A 178 -15.89 7.74 -14.09
C ALA A 178 -15.69 6.84 -12.86
N ALA A 179 -16.61 6.86 -11.91
CA ALA A 179 -16.58 5.99 -10.74
C ALA A 179 -16.68 4.48 -11.09
N THR A 180 -17.00 4.17 -12.34
CA THR A 180 -17.08 2.81 -12.91
C THR A 180 -15.95 2.52 -13.91
N SER A 181 -14.92 3.37 -13.98
CA SER A 181 -13.70 3.08 -14.74
C SER A 181 -12.84 2.10 -13.97
N ILE A 182 -12.50 0.99 -14.58
CA ILE A 182 -11.58 0.00 -13.99
C ILE A 182 -10.16 0.40 -14.36
N ILE A 183 -9.37 0.69 -13.35
CA ILE A 183 -7.98 1.12 -13.49
C ILE A 183 -7.08 -0.04 -13.11
N GLU A 184 -6.06 -0.30 -13.91
CA GLU A 184 -4.96 -1.17 -13.56
C GLU A 184 -3.69 -0.34 -13.36
N LEU A 185 -2.94 -0.67 -12.31
CA LEU A 185 -1.60 -0.16 -12.02
C LEU A 185 -0.67 -1.35 -11.85
N ASP A 186 0.35 -1.44 -12.69
CA ASP A 186 1.41 -2.44 -12.63
C ASP A 186 2.76 -1.82 -13.01
N ALA A 187 3.78 -2.65 -13.24
CA ALA A 187 5.12 -2.22 -13.67
C ALA A 187 5.12 -1.44 -15.01
N ASN A 188 4.08 -1.57 -15.83
CA ASN A 188 3.93 -0.84 -17.10
C ASN A 188 3.23 0.52 -16.90
N GLY A 189 2.87 0.86 -15.68
CA GLY A 189 2.20 2.10 -15.32
C GLY A 189 0.69 1.95 -15.11
N MET A 190 0.02 3.09 -15.06
CA MET A 190 -1.42 3.17 -14.77
C MET A 190 -2.21 3.30 -16.08
N ARG A 191 -3.24 2.46 -16.24
CA ARG A 191 -4.13 2.49 -17.42
C ARG A 191 -5.56 2.13 -17.06
N GLN A 192 -6.51 2.68 -17.80
CA GLN A 192 -7.89 2.22 -17.76
C GLN A 192 -8.01 0.97 -18.63
N ILE A 193 -8.44 -0.15 -18.04
CA ILE A 193 -8.58 -1.44 -18.73
C ILE A 193 -10.02 -1.76 -19.10
N ASP A 194 -10.99 -1.15 -18.42
CA ASP A 194 -12.42 -1.35 -18.69
C ASP A 194 -13.22 -0.13 -18.23
N ARG A 195 -14.46 -0.04 -18.70
CA ARG A 195 -15.46 0.90 -18.22
C ARG A 195 -16.82 0.23 -18.28
N VAL A 196 -17.50 0.17 -17.16
CA VAL A 196 -18.76 -0.55 -17.01
C VAL A 196 -19.88 0.40 -16.59
N ASP A 197 -21.12 -0.08 -16.62
CA ASP A 197 -22.30 0.77 -16.42
C ASP A 197 -22.62 0.96 -14.95
N ASP A 198 -22.28 -0.02 -14.10
CA ASP A 198 -22.59 0.00 -12.67
C ASP A 198 -21.49 -0.67 -11.83
N VAL A 199 -21.71 -0.63 -10.52
CA VAL A 199 -20.78 -1.13 -9.51
C VAL A 199 -20.69 -2.67 -9.54
N GLU A 200 -21.76 -3.37 -9.78
CA GLU A 200 -21.78 -4.84 -9.84
C GLU A 200 -20.95 -5.34 -11.02
N ALA A 201 -21.12 -4.73 -12.18
CA ALA A 201 -20.29 -5.00 -13.35
C ALA A 201 -18.80 -4.65 -13.10
N ALA A 202 -18.51 -3.66 -12.23
CA ALA A 202 -17.14 -3.35 -11.84
C ALA A 202 -16.53 -4.47 -10.99
N LEU A 203 -17.25 -4.99 -10.01
CA LEU A 203 -16.81 -6.15 -9.22
C LEU A 203 -16.58 -7.37 -10.13
N ASP A 204 -17.51 -7.66 -11.03
CA ASP A 204 -17.37 -8.75 -12.00
C ASP A 204 -16.13 -8.60 -12.89
N SER A 205 -15.83 -7.39 -13.35
CA SER A 205 -14.66 -7.11 -14.19
C SER A 205 -13.37 -7.35 -13.39
N MET A 206 -13.27 -6.83 -12.17
CA MET A 206 -12.10 -7.03 -11.29
C MET A 206 -11.89 -8.50 -10.92
N VAL A 207 -12.98 -9.25 -10.64
CA VAL A 207 -12.92 -10.69 -10.34
C VAL A 207 -12.41 -11.47 -11.55
N ARG A 208 -13.00 -11.24 -12.74
CA ARG A 208 -12.55 -11.90 -13.99
C ARG A 208 -11.08 -11.65 -14.28
N HIS A 209 -10.65 -10.39 -14.13
CA HIS A 209 -9.25 -10.00 -14.35
C HIS A 209 -8.31 -10.74 -13.38
N THR A 210 -8.62 -10.72 -12.09
CA THR A 210 -7.82 -11.39 -11.06
C THR A 210 -7.75 -12.92 -11.27
N ILE A 211 -8.88 -13.55 -11.61
CA ILE A 211 -8.92 -14.99 -11.91
C ILE A 211 -8.09 -15.33 -13.15
N ALA A 212 -8.11 -14.50 -14.18
CA ALA A 212 -7.29 -14.72 -15.36
C ALA A 212 -5.80 -14.74 -15.01
N LEU A 213 -5.33 -13.80 -14.20
CA LEU A 213 -3.95 -13.77 -13.71
C LEU A 213 -3.61 -14.96 -12.81
N ALA A 214 -4.54 -15.38 -11.94
CA ALA A 214 -4.35 -16.53 -11.04
C ALA A 214 -4.21 -17.87 -11.78
N ARG A 215 -4.69 -17.98 -13.01
CA ARG A 215 -4.50 -19.16 -13.88
C ARG A 215 -3.07 -19.26 -14.43
N GLU A 216 -2.38 -18.14 -14.54
CA GLU A 216 -1.01 -18.09 -15.08
C GLU A 216 0.03 -18.41 -14.00
N ARG A 217 -0.24 -17.97 -12.76
CA ARG A 217 0.65 -18.18 -11.60
C ARG A 217 -0.13 -18.05 -10.29
N PRO A 218 0.29 -18.79 -9.22
CA PRO A 218 -0.32 -18.60 -7.91
C PRO A 218 -0.15 -17.17 -7.40
N LEU A 219 -1.23 -16.58 -6.89
CA LEU A 219 -1.27 -15.20 -6.39
C LEU A 219 -1.59 -15.16 -4.89
N ARG A 220 -1.00 -14.20 -4.23
CA ARG A 220 -1.44 -13.64 -2.94
C ARG A 220 -2.11 -12.31 -3.25
N ILE A 221 -3.28 -12.06 -2.67
CA ILE A 221 -4.04 -10.85 -2.98
C ILE A 221 -4.44 -10.07 -1.73
N GLY A 222 -4.53 -8.76 -1.89
CA GLY A 222 -5.18 -7.86 -0.96
C GLY A 222 -6.46 -7.31 -1.57
N VAL A 223 -7.54 -7.27 -0.81
CA VAL A 223 -8.78 -6.60 -1.21
C VAL A 223 -9.01 -5.42 -0.29
N GLY A 224 -8.94 -4.21 -0.86
CA GLY A 224 -9.05 -2.95 -0.14
C GLY A 224 -10.29 -2.17 -0.49
N ASP A 225 -10.82 -1.44 0.48
CA ASP A 225 -11.89 -0.49 0.24
C ASP A 225 -11.73 0.81 1.07
N ALA A 226 -12.35 1.87 0.58
CA ALA A 226 -12.44 3.18 1.18
C ALA A 226 -13.90 3.45 1.59
N ARG A 227 -14.33 2.95 2.76
CA ARG A 227 -15.72 3.08 3.26
C ARG A 227 -16.77 2.37 2.37
N ARG A 228 -16.37 1.31 1.69
CA ARG A 228 -17.24 0.42 0.90
C ARG A 228 -17.12 -1.03 1.36
N GLN A 229 -17.20 -1.24 2.68
CA GLN A 229 -16.99 -2.56 3.31
C GLN A 229 -17.79 -3.67 2.63
N ASN A 230 -19.08 -3.48 2.37
CA ASN A 230 -19.92 -4.48 1.71
C ASN A 230 -19.37 -4.89 0.34
N MET A 231 -18.84 -3.94 -0.44
CA MET A 231 -18.24 -4.24 -1.74
C MET A 231 -16.89 -4.94 -1.60
N GLY A 232 -16.06 -4.50 -0.65
CA GLY A 232 -14.80 -5.14 -0.34
C GLY A 232 -15.01 -6.58 0.15
N ASP A 233 -15.99 -6.83 1.00
CA ASP A 233 -16.33 -8.16 1.51
C ASP A 233 -16.86 -9.07 0.39
N GLU A 234 -17.73 -8.54 -0.48
CA GLU A 234 -18.24 -9.25 -1.65
C GLU A 234 -17.09 -9.64 -2.59
N LEU A 235 -16.21 -8.66 -2.91
CA LEU A 235 -15.05 -8.89 -3.77
C LEU A 235 -14.10 -9.95 -3.19
N ALA A 236 -13.82 -9.88 -1.88
CA ALA A 236 -13.00 -10.87 -1.19
C ALA A 236 -13.67 -12.26 -1.18
N SER A 237 -14.97 -12.32 -0.93
CA SER A 237 -15.75 -13.57 -0.93
C SER A 237 -15.71 -14.27 -2.28
N ARG A 238 -15.84 -13.52 -3.38
CA ARG A 238 -15.79 -14.07 -4.76
C ARG A 238 -14.40 -14.58 -5.15
N LEU A 239 -13.34 -14.10 -4.50
CA LEU A 239 -11.96 -14.51 -4.76
C LEU A 239 -11.45 -15.56 -3.78
N GLN A 240 -12.10 -15.72 -2.64
CA GLN A 240 -11.74 -16.71 -1.63
C GLN A 240 -11.93 -18.14 -2.15
N GLY A 241 -10.89 -18.96 -2.06
CA GLY A 241 -10.94 -20.36 -2.50
C GLY A 241 -10.86 -20.58 -4.01
N VAL A 242 -10.67 -19.54 -4.80
CA VAL A 242 -10.45 -19.65 -6.25
C VAL A 242 -9.10 -20.36 -6.50
N PRO A 243 -9.04 -21.39 -7.35
CA PRO A 243 -7.78 -22.03 -7.73
C PRO A 243 -6.75 -21.04 -8.25
N GLY A 244 -5.54 -21.12 -7.73
CA GLY A 244 -4.46 -20.18 -8.04
C GLY A 244 -4.43 -18.94 -7.15
N ILE A 245 -5.41 -18.72 -6.26
CA ILE A 245 -5.34 -17.69 -5.22
C ILE A 245 -4.97 -18.37 -3.90
N ALA A 246 -3.74 -18.17 -3.45
CA ALA A 246 -3.22 -18.79 -2.25
C ALA A 246 -3.75 -18.13 -0.97
N GLU A 247 -3.97 -16.80 -1.01
CA GLU A 247 -4.33 -16.05 0.17
C GLU A 247 -5.08 -14.76 -0.22
N VAL A 248 -6.13 -14.45 0.55
CA VAL A 248 -6.92 -13.21 0.42
C VAL A 248 -6.85 -12.45 1.73
N VAL A 249 -6.35 -11.22 1.70
CA VAL A 249 -6.24 -10.34 2.87
C VAL A 249 -7.12 -9.11 2.66
N ARG A 250 -7.99 -8.81 3.64
CA ARG A 250 -8.76 -7.56 3.67
C ARG A 250 -7.95 -6.45 4.32
N TYR A 251 -8.05 -5.23 3.77
CA TYR A 251 -7.47 -4.03 4.35
C TYR A 251 -8.34 -2.79 4.08
N ASP A 252 -8.24 -1.80 4.95
CA ASP A 252 -8.87 -0.49 4.75
C ASP A 252 -7.91 0.45 4.03
N VAL A 253 -8.40 1.21 3.04
CA VAL A 253 -7.62 2.27 2.42
C VAL A 253 -7.51 3.44 3.40
N GLY A 254 -6.32 3.66 3.92
CA GLY A 254 -6.06 4.66 4.95
C GLY A 254 -6.05 6.11 4.44
N PRO A 255 -5.95 7.08 5.37
CA PRO A 255 -5.97 8.51 5.10
C PRO A 255 -4.99 8.99 4.03
N SER A 256 -3.73 8.52 4.06
CA SER A 256 -2.68 8.94 3.14
C SER A 256 -2.98 8.62 1.67
N VAL A 257 -3.75 7.58 1.40
CA VAL A 257 -4.21 7.20 0.05
C VAL A 257 -5.61 7.77 -0.20
N GLY A 258 -6.50 7.67 0.79
CA GLY A 258 -7.88 8.15 0.71
C GLY A 258 -8.01 9.64 0.41
N ALA A 259 -7.05 10.48 0.86
CA ALA A 259 -6.99 11.89 0.51
C ALA A 259 -6.89 12.16 -1.00
N HIS A 260 -6.38 11.19 -1.76
CA HIS A 260 -6.16 11.29 -3.21
C HIS A 260 -7.16 10.47 -4.04
N THR A 261 -7.82 9.47 -3.46
CA THR A 261 -8.77 8.60 -4.16
C THR A 261 -10.21 8.82 -3.74
N GLY A 262 -10.41 9.41 -2.56
CA GLY A 262 -11.71 9.64 -1.94
C GLY A 262 -12.37 8.38 -1.39
N ALA A 263 -13.48 8.59 -0.67
CA ALA A 263 -14.34 7.50 -0.24
C ALA A 263 -14.98 6.81 -1.45
N GLY A 264 -15.19 5.50 -1.37
CA GLY A 264 -15.85 4.71 -2.40
C GLY A 264 -14.91 3.95 -3.33
N SER A 265 -13.58 4.11 -3.19
CA SER A 265 -12.61 3.29 -3.90
C SER A 265 -12.67 1.84 -3.40
N VAL A 266 -12.53 0.88 -4.31
CA VAL A 266 -12.42 -0.54 -3.99
C VAL A 266 -11.56 -1.23 -5.04
N GLY A 267 -10.78 -2.24 -4.64
CA GLY A 267 -9.92 -2.93 -5.59
C GLY A 267 -9.21 -4.15 -5.05
N VAL A 268 -8.54 -4.82 -5.96
CA VAL A 268 -7.67 -5.97 -5.70
C VAL A 268 -6.23 -5.59 -6.00
N VAL A 269 -5.35 -5.92 -5.07
CA VAL A 269 -3.89 -5.91 -5.27
C VAL A 269 -3.45 -7.36 -5.37
N TYR A 270 -2.52 -7.66 -6.27
CA TYR A 270 -2.04 -9.02 -6.50
C TYR A 270 -0.53 -9.08 -6.66
N ALA A 271 0.08 -10.14 -6.12
CA ALA A 271 1.49 -10.46 -6.31
C ALA A 271 1.68 -11.98 -6.37
N PRO A 272 2.84 -12.48 -6.87
CA PRO A 272 3.17 -13.90 -6.78
C PRO A 272 3.08 -14.42 -5.33
N ALA A 273 2.51 -15.61 -5.13
CA ALA A 273 2.35 -16.21 -3.81
C ALA A 273 3.66 -16.76 -3.23
N ALA A 274 4.64 -17.06 -4.07
CA ALA A 274 5.95 -17.57 -3.67
C ALA A 274 7.07 -16.76 -4.35
N VAL A 275 8.14 -16.50 -3.62
CA VAL A 275 9.36 -15.81 -4.05
C VAL A 275 10.57 -16.66 -3.68
#